data_d1eadfbf3da063de24ebdf98965d514b
#
_entry.id   d1eadfbf3da063de24ebdf98965d514b
#
_cell.length_a   1.000
_cell.length_b   1.000
_cell.length_c   1.000
_cell.angle_alpha   90.00
_cell.angle_beta   90.00
_cell.angle_gamma   90.00
#
_symmetry.space_group_name_H-M   'P 1'
#
loop_
_entity.id
_entity.type
_entity.pdbx_description
1 polymer ?
#
loop_
_entity_poly.entity_id
_entity_poly.type
_entity_poly.pdbx_seq_one_letter_code
_entity_poly.pdbx_strand_id
1 'polypeptide(L)'
;MSEKSHYHERIQRATQQLAQLQAKELLADQRRDAQAKKQAKRDELRRKAEVAEIVFQTGADALPDVELTALLAKHMAGRCDTETRAH
;
A
#
# COMPACT_ATOMS: atom_id res chain seq x y z
N MET A 1 -44.20 24.75 -24.30
CA MET A 1 -44.11 24.33 -22.92
C MET A 1 -43.49 22.95 -22.76
N SER A 2 -43.85 22.00 -23.62
CA SER A 2 -43.28 20.65 -23.56
C SER A 2 -41.78 20.61 -23.80
N GLU A 3 -41.22 21.52 -24.59
CA GLU A 3 -39.78 21.58 -24.88
C GLU A 3 -38.95 21.89 -23.66
N LYS A 4 -39.36 22.85 -22.83
CA LYS A 4 -38.61 23.19 -21.61
C LYS A 4 -38.65 22.05 -20.60
N SER A 5 -39.81 21.38 -20.51
CA SER A 5 -39.96 20.22 -19.63
C SER A 5 -39.08 19.07 -20.06
N HIS A 6 -39.01 18.76 -21.36
CA HIS A 6 -38.15 17.74 -21.92
C HIS A 6 -36.68 18.06 -21.70
N TYR A 7 -36.28 19.31 -21.87
CA TYR A 7 -34.90 19.75 -21.67
C TYR A 7 -34.49 19.56 -20.21
N HIS A 8 -35.35 19.93 -19.28
CA HIS A 8 -35.12 19.73 -17.84
C HIS A 8 -34.95 18.25 -17.48
N GLU A 9 -35.82 17.42 -18.01
CA GLU A 9 -35.76 15.97 -17.78
C GLU A 9 -34.47 15.38 -18.30
N ARG A 10 -34.00 15.81 -19.48
CA ARG A 10 -32.74 15.34 -20.04
C ARG A 10 -31.56 15.73 -19.18
N ILE A 11 -31.54 16.96 -18.67
CA ILE A 11 -30.49 17.44 -17.79
C ILE A 11 -30.47 16.63 -16.50
N GLN A 12 -31.63 16.39 -15.90
CA GLN A 12 -31.76 15.61 -14.67
C GLN A 12 -31.27 14.19 -14.86
N ARG A 13 -31.63 13.53 -15.97
CA ARG A 13 -31.18 12.18 -16.27
C ARG A 13 -29.67 12.11 -16.48
N ALA A 14 -29.13 13.09 -17.22
CA ALA A 14 -27.69 13.15 -17.46
C ALA A 14 -26.93 13.36 -16.15
N THR A 15 -27.42 14.24 -15.29
CA THR A 15 -26.83 14.50 -13.98
C THR A 15 -26.85 13.26 -13.09
N GLN A 16 -27.99 12.55 -13.07
CA GLN A 16 -28.12 11.31 -12.30
C GLN A 16 -27.18 10.22 -12.81
N GLN A 17 -27.07 10.07 -14.12
CA GLN A 17 -26.16 9.08 -14.72
C GLN A 17 -24.71 9.39 -14.38
N LEU A 18 -24.32 10.66 -14.44
CA LEU A 18 -22.97 11.09 -14.09
C LEU A 18 -22.68 10.80 -12.62
N ALA A 19 -23.62 11.13 -11.73
CA ALA A 19 -23.48 10.88 -10.31
C ALA A 19 -23.33 9.38 -10.01
N GLN A 20 -24.08 8.53 -10.69
CA GLN A 20 -23.99 7.08 -10.54
C GLN A 20 -22.64 6.56 -11.02
N LEU A 21 -22.12 7.07 -12.14
CA LEU A 21 -20.82 6.69 -12.65
C LEU A 21 -19.70 7.09 -11.69
N GLN A 22 -19.79 8.31 -11.16
CA GLN A 22 -18.80 8.80 -10.19
C GLN A 22 -18.81 7.96 -8.91
N ALA A 23 -20.01 7.58 -8.43
CA ALA A 23 -20.13 6.72 -7.27
C ALA A 23 -19.52 5.34 -7.51
N LYS A 24 -19.74 4.76 -8.69
CA LYS A 24 -19.16 3.47 -9.06
C LYS A 24 -17.64 3.53 -9.12
N GLU A 25 -17.10 4.60 -9.71
CA GLU A 25 -15.65 4.81 -9.77
C GLU A 25 -15.04 4.93 -8.37
N LEU A 26 -15.69 5.70 -7.51
CA LEU A 26 -15.22 5.86 -6.13
C LEU A 26 -15.19 4.53 -5.38
N LEU A 27 -16.25 3.73 -5.52
CA LEU A 27 -16.31 2.40 -4.90
C LEU A 27 -15.23 1.47 -5.46
N ALA A 28 -15.01 1.50 -6.77
CA ALA A 28 -13.96 0.69 -7.40
C ALA A 28 -12.57 1.08 -6.89
N ASP A 29 -12.31 2.38 -6.75
CA ASP A 29 -11.05 2.89 -6.22
C ASP A 29 -10.85 2.47 -4.76
N GLN A 30 -11.90 2.57 -3.93
CA GLN A 30 -11.85 2.14 -2.53
C GLN A 30 -11.56 0.65 -2.40
N ARG A 31 -12.16 -0.18 -3.27
CA ARG A 31 -11.91 -1.62 -3.28
C ARG A 31 -10.47 -1.94 -3.67
N ARG A 32 -9.95 -1.24 -4.67
CA ARG A 32 -8.55 -1.41 -5.10
C ARG A 32 -7.59 -1.03 -4.00
N ASP A 33 -7.86 0.10 -3.31
CA ASP A 33 -7.03 0.55 -2.19
C ASP A 33 -7.05 -0.47 -1.04
N ALA A 34 -8.23 -0.99 -0.70
CA ALA A 34 -8.38 -1.99 0.34
C ALA A 34 -7.62 -3.28 -0.01
N GLN A 35 -7.68 -3.71 -1.26
CA GLN A 35 -6.95 -4.90 -1.73
C GLN A 35 -5.45 -4.67 -1.73
N ALA A 36 -5.00 -3.49 -2.15
CA ALA A 36 -3.59 -3.13 -2.13
C ALA A 36 -3.03 -3.15 -0.71
N LYS A 37 -3.79 -2.63 0.27
CA LYS A 37 -3.40 -2.66 1.67
C LYS A 37 -3.32 -4.08 2.22
N LYS A 38 -4.28 -4.93 1.86
CA LYS A 38 -4.26 -6.35 2.27
C LYS A 38 -3.04 -7.07 1.68
N GLN A 39 -2.75 -6.82 0.42
CA GLN A 39 -1.60 -7.45 -0.23
C GLN A 39 -0.30 -6.97 0.38
N ALA A 40 -0.18 -5.67 0.66
CA ALA A 40 0.99 -5.11 1.32
C ALA A 40 1.23 -5.75 2.70
N LYS A 41 0.16 -5.96 3.48
CA LYS A 41 0.25 -6.65 4.78
C LYS A 41 0.71 -8.09 4.63
N ARG A 42 0.18 -8.81 3.64
CA ARG A 42 0.58 -10.19 3.37
C ARG A 42 2.06 -10.26 2.99
N ASP A 43 2.50 -9.35 2.12
CA ASP A 43 3.89 -9.28 1.69
C ASP A 43 4.81 -8.96 2.85
N GLU A 44 4.41 -8.04 3.72
CA GLU A 44 5.16 -7.69 4.92
C GLU A 44 5.30 -8.89 5.87
N LEU A 45 4.21 -9.59 6.12
CA LEU A 45 4.23 -10.77 6.99
C LEU A 45 5.10 -11.89 6.39
N ARG A 46 5.03 -12.08 5.09
CA ARG A 46 5.88 -13.05 4.40
C ARG A 46 7.35 -12.68 4.55
N ARG A 47 7.67 -11.40 4.33
CA ARG A 47 9.06 -10.93 4.47
C ARG A 47 9.57 -11.07 5.90
N LYS A 48 8.74 -10.75 6.89
CA LYS A 48 9.09 -10.94 8.30
C LYS A 48 9.39 -12.40 8.61
N ALA A 49 8.59 -13.32 8.07
CA ALA A 49 8.82 -14.75 8.27
C ALA A 49 10.13 -15.20 7.61
N GLU A 50 10.41 -14.73 6.40
CA GLU A 50 11.66 -15.02 5.70
C GLU A 50 12.88 -14.51 6.47
N VAL A 51 12.80 -13.29 6.97
CA VAL A 51 13.87 -12.66 7.75
C VAL A 51 14.09 -13.41 9.06
N ALA A 52 12.99 -13.79 9.75
CA ALA A 52 13.07 -14.58 10.96
C ALA A 52 13.76 -15.92 10.72
N GLU A 53 13.46 -16.58 9.62
CA GLU A 53 14.11 -17.83 9.24
C GLU A 53 15.60 -17.65 9.04
N ILE A 54 16.02 -16.58 8.38
CA ILE A 54 17.44 -16.27 8.18
C ILE A 54 18.14 -16.04 9.53
N VAL A 55 17.50 -15.31 10.43
CA VAL A 55 18.04 -15.05 11.77
C VAL A 55 18.24 -16.35 12.54
N PHE A 56 17.26 -17.25 12.49
CA PHE A 56 17.35 -18.56 13.15
C PHE A 56 18.44 -19.43 12.52
N GLN A 57 18.54 -19.44 11.19
CA GLN A 57 19.57 -20.23 10.49
C GLN A 57 21.00 -19.77 10.82
N THR A 58 21.21 -18.49 11.02
CA THR A 58 22.51 -17.94 11.36
C THR A 58 22.85 -18.05 12.84
N GLY A 59 21.86 -18.40 13.68
CA GLY A 59 22.03 -18.45 15.12
C GLY A 59 21.94 -17.09 15.80
N ALA A 60 21.61 -16.04 15.07
CA ALA A 60 21.50 -14.69 15.60
C ALA A 60 20.31 -14.52 16.55
N ASP A 61 19.37 -15.47 16.54
CA ASP A 61 18.24 -15.50 17.48
C ASP A 61 18.69 -15.61 18.94
N ALA A 62 19.88 -16.12 19.19
CA ALA A 62 20.46 -16.23 20.53
C ALA A 62 20.98 -14.88 21.06
N LEU A 63 21.12 -13.87 20.22
CA LEU A 63 21.60 -12.56 20.64
C LEU A 63 20.50 -11.79 21.40
N PRO A 64 20.86 -11.01 22.44
CA PRO A 64 19.92 -10.11 23.07
C PRO A 64 19.36 -9.09 22.08
N ASP A 65 18.14 -8.65 22.31
CA ASP A 65 17.45 -7.71 21.42
C ASP A 65 18.27 -6.44 21.18
N VAL A 66 18.88 -5.90 22.22
CA VAL A 66 19.69 -4.66 22.14
C VAL A 66 20.89 -4.87 21.23
N GLU A 67 21.59 -5.99 21.38
CA GLU A 67 22.75 -6.30 20.59
C GLU A 67 22.39 -6.55 19.12
N LEU A 68 21.33 -7.31 18.89
CA LEU A 68 20.82 -7.59 17.54
C LEU A 68 20.41 -6.32 16.83
N THR A 69 19.68 -5.44 17.52
CA THR A 69 19.24 -4.15 16.97
C THR A 69 20.44 -3.27 16.63
N ALA A 70 21.43 -3.18 17.51
CA ALA A 70 22.62 -2.37 17.31
C ALA A 70 23.45 -2.88 16.12
N LEU A 71 23.61 -4.19 16.00
CA LEU A 71 24.32 -4.81 14.89
C LEU A 71 23.68 -4.51 13.56
N LEU A 72 22.37 -4.69 13.47
CA LEU A 72 21.63 -4.45 12.23
C LEU A 72 21.60 -2.97 11.86
N ALA A 73 21.39 -2.09 12.84
CA ALA A 73 21.39 -0.65 12.61
C ALA A 73 22.75 -0.16 12.10
N LYS A 74 23.83 -0.65 12.69
CA LYS A 74 25.20 -0.31 12.27
C LYS A 74 25.47 -0.77 10.84
N HIS A 75 25.07 -1.98 10.52
CA HIS A 75 25.24 -2.53 9.18
C HIS A 75 24.47 -1.71 8.14
N MET A 76 23.23 -1.37 8.43
CA MET A 76 22.39 -0.59 7.52
C MET A 76 22.93 0.82 7.30
N ALA A 77 23.44 1.46 8.35
CA ALA A 77 24.08 2.77 8.23
C ALA A 77 25.31 2.73 7.31
N GLY A 78 26.13 1.69 7.43
CA GLY A 78 27.27 1.48 6.56
C GLY A 78 26.90 1.25 5.10
N ARG A 79 25.82 0.52 4.86
CA ARG A 79 25.31 0.30 3.51
C ARG A 79 24.82 1.57 2.84
N CYS A 80 24.10 2.42 3.59
CA CYS A 80 23.62 3.70 3.07
C CYS A 80 24.79 4.57 2.60
N ASP A 81 25.87 4.64 3.39
CA ASP A 81 27.07 5.37 3.01
C ASP A 81 27.72 4.79 1.76
N THR A 82 27.81 3.47 1.67
CA THR A 82 28.38 2.79 0.52
C THR A 82 27.57 3.01 -0.75
N GLU A 83 26.26 2.94 -0.65
CA GLU A 83 25.36 3.22 -1.78
C GLU A 83 25.47 4.65 -2.25
N THR A 84 25.55 5.61 -1.32
CA THR A 84 25.74 7.01 -1.64
C THR A 84 27.06 7.27 -2.36
N ARG A 85 28.14 6.59 -1.94
CA ARG A 85 29.45 6.70 -2.57
C ARG A 85 29.50 6.06 -3.95
N ALA A 86 28.70 5.03 -4.20
CA ALA A 86 28.66 4.34 -5.48
C ALA A 86 28.02 5.17 -6.59
N HIS A 87 27.29 6.19 -6.22
CA HIS A 87 26.67 7.13 -7.15
C HIS A 87 27.50 8.42 -7.27
#